data_1c31811a33f76ed04ddac80330db382e
#
_entry.id   1c31811a33f76ed04ddac80330db382e
#
_cell.length_a   1.000
_cell.length_b   1.000
_cell.length_c   1.000
_cell.angle_alpha   90.00
_cell.angle_beta   90.00
_cell.angle_gamma   90.00
#
_symmetry.space_group_name_H-M   'P 1'
#
loop_
_entity.id
_entity.type
_entity.pdbx_description
1 polymer ?
#
loop_
_entity_poly.entity_id
_entity_poly.type
_entity_poly.pdbx_seq_one_letter_code
_entity_poly.pdbx_strand_id
1 'polypeptide(L)'
;MLRVTGSAADRYLFRTTPLRNVELTGPYGHDGAITTLRAFIEHYSESDIKLRTFDPSPLEPALRATVIPTTDAILAQRDPLLAGVVLTPELLNALMDYMGTLTDDAARDLTRLVPPRVPSRLPVDRPPR
;
A
#
# COMPACT_ATOMS: atom_id res chain seq x y z
N MET A 1 2.06 -5.52 -13.81
CA MET A 1 1.33 -5.94 -15.03
C MET A 1 2.24 -6.65 -16.04
N LEU A 2 3.46 -6.21 -16.31
CA LEU A 2 4.37 -6.84 -17.31
C LEU A 2 4.39 -8.37 -17.31
N ARG A 3 4.43 -9.03 -16.16
CA ARG A 3 4.42 -10.52 -16.08
C ARG A 3 3.11 -11.18 -16.56
N VAL A 4 2.03 -10.41 -16.59
CA VAL A 4 0.69 -10.89 -17.02
C VAL A 4 0.47 -10.63 -18.48
N THR A 5 0.81 -9.45 -18.97
CA THR A 5 0.54 -8.99 -20.34
C THR A 5 1.68 -9.31 -21.31
N GLY A 6 2.91 -9.48 -20.82
CA GLY A 6 4.10 -9.62 -21.64
C GLY A 6 4.56 -8.29 -22.28
N SER A 7 3.83 -7.20 -22.11
CA SER A 7 4.12 -5.90 -22.70
C SER A 7 5.12 -5.10 -21.87
N ALA A 8 6.20 -4.64 -22.46
CA ALA A 8 7.16 -3.77 -21.78
C ALA A 8 6.56 -2.42 -21.35
N ALA A 9 5.51 -1.95 -22.02
CA ALA A 9 4.78 -0.73 -21.66
C ALA A 9 4.06 -0.87 -20.31
N ASP A 10 3.75 -2.10 -19.86
CA ASP A 10 3.08 -2.35 -18.59
C ASP A 10 4.05 -2.55 -17.42
N ARG A 11 5.31 -2.24 -17.63
CA ARG A 11 6.32 -2.27 -16.56
C ARG A 11 5.97 -1.22 -15.52
N TYR A 12 6.08 -1.57 -14.24
CA TYR A 12 5.72 -0.74 -13.08
C TYR A 12 4.22 -0.42 -12.92
N LEU A 13 3.36 -0.89 -13.81
CA LEU A 13 1.91 -0.76 -13.64
C LEU A 13 1.37 -1.84 -12.71
N PHE A 14 0.45 -1.44 -11.85
CA PHE A 14 -0.27 -2.30 -10.92
C PHE A 14 -1.77 -2.23 -11.22
N ARG A 15 -2.47 -3.25 -10.82
CA ARG A 15 -3.92 -3.30 -10.91
C ARG A 15 -4.53 -2.32 -9.90
N THR A 16 -5.57 -1.58 -10.29
CA THR A 16 -6.41 -0.83 -9.36
C THR A 16 -7.20 -1.82 -8.50
N THR A 17 -7.04 -1.75 -7.19
CA THR A 17 -7.73 -2.60 -6.22
C THR A 17 -8.92 -1.87 -5.60
N PRO A 18 -9.97 -2.62 -5.15
CA PRO A 18 -11.07 -1.99 -4.40
C PRO A 18 -10.55 -1.40 -3.08
N LEU A 19 -11.19 -0.29 -2.67
CA LEU A 19 -10.85 0.40 -1.43
C LEU A 19 -11.71 -0.02 -0.23
N ARG A 20 -12.55 -1.04 -0.40
CA ARG A 20 -13.38 -1.56 0.71
C ARG A 20 -12.49 -2.01 1.86
N ASN A 21 -12.82 -1.56 3.06
CA ASN A 21 -12.08 -1.85 4.30
C ASN A 21 -10.60 -1.43 4.27
N VAL A 22 -10.23 -0.49 3.41
CA VAL A 22 -8.83 -0.10 3.21
C VAL A 22 -8.16 0.37 4.49
N GLU A 23 -8.90 0.99 5.40
CA GLU A 23 -8.43 1.40 6.72
C GLU A 23 -7.85 0.23 7.54
N LEU A 24 -8.37 -0.98 7.35
CA LEU A 24 -8.00 -2.19 8.11
C LEU A 24 -6.97 -3.08 7.39
N THR A 25 -6.59 -2.75 6.16
CA THR A 25 -5.81 -3.65 5.29
C THR A 25 -4.35 -3.27 5.14
N GLY A 26 -3.79 -2.51 6.09
CA GLY A 26 -2.34 -2.27 6.12
C GLY A 26 -1.50 -3.56 6.20
N PRO A 27 -0.24 -3.52 5.82
CA PRO A 27 0.51 -2.39 5.29
C PRO A 27 0.18 -2.09 3.81
N TYR A 28 0.53 -0.88 3.35
CA TYR A 28 0.15 -0.32 2.04
C TYR A 28 1.32 -0.28 1.07
N GLY A 29 0.98 -0.08 -0.21
CA GLY A 29 1.91 -0.17 -1.32
C GLY A 29 2.03 -1.60 -1.84
N HIS A 30 2.69 -1.78 -2.99
CA HIS A 30 2.80 -3.11 -3.61
C HIS A 30 3.73 -4.07 -2.86
N ASP A 31 4.63 -3.52 -2.05
CA ASP A 31 5.61 -4.22 -1.23
C ASP A 31 5.32 -4.13 0.28
N GLY A 32 4.25 -3.42 0.68
CA GLY A 32 3.90 -3.22 2.07
C GLY A 32 4.85 -2.31 2.85
N ALA A 33 5.62 -1.46 2.17
CA ALA A 33 6.62 -0.61 2.82
C ALA A 33 6.00 0.54 3.65
N ILE A 34 4.72 0.87 3.42
CA ILE A 34 4.04 1.97 4.08
C ILE A 34 3.05 1.41 5.11
N THR A 35 3.30 1.67 6.37
CA THR A 35 2.56 1.03 7.48
C THR A 35 1.23 1.69 7.81
N THR A 36 1.00 2.95 7.43
CA THR A 36 -0.24 3.68 7.74
C THR A 36 -0.95 4.18 6.49
N LEU A 37 -2.29 4.18 6.52
CA LEU A 37 -3.10 4.70 5.41
C LEU A 37 -2.80 6.18 5.15
N ARG A 38 -2.64 7.00 6.20
CA ARG A 38 -2.28 8.41 6.08
C ARG A 38 -0.99 8.60 5.29
N ALA A 39 0.09 7.92 5.68
CA ALA A 39 1.37 8.01 4.99
C ALA A 39 1.28 7.52 3.53
N PHE A 40 0.40 6.55 3.25
CA PHE A 40 0.15 6.09 1.89
C PHE A 40 -0.58 7.13 1.04
N ILE A 41 -1.57 7.84 1.58
CA ILE A 41 -2.25 8.94 0.88
C ILE A 41 -1.26 10.10 0.64
N GLU A 42 -0.48 10.49 1.64
CA GLU A 42 0.56 11.53 1.51
C GLU A 42 1.59 11.19 0.43
N HIS A 43 1.89 9.91 0.26
CA HIS A 43 2.82 9.45 -0.77
C HIS A 43 2.41 9.90 -2.19
N TYR A 44 1.12 10.05 -2.48
CA TYR A 44 0.65 10.48 -3.80
C TYR A 44 1.04 11.92 -4.15
N SER A 45 1.15 12.82 -3.17
CA SER A 45 1.58 14.21 -3.40
C SER A 45 3.10 14.37 -3.46
N GLU A 46 3.84 13.43 -2.91
CA GLU A 46 5.30 13.51 -2.75
C GLU A 46 6.04 12.33 -3.38
N SER A 47 5.37 11.58 -4.26
CA SER A 47 5.91 10.32 -4.79
C SER A 47 7.27 10.47 -5.46
N ASP A 48 7.50 11.59 -6.18
CA ASP A 48 8.77 11.88 -6.84
C ASP A 48 9.89 12.10 -5.83
N ILE A 49 9.61 12.91 -4.82
CA ILE A 49 10.57 13.25 -3.77
C ILE A 49 10.89 11.99 -2.97
N LYS A 50 9.88 11.28 -2.50
CA LYS A 50 10.04 10.05 -1.71
C LYS A 50 10.78 8.95 -2.46
N LEU A 51 10.54 8.82 -3.76
CA LEU A 51 11.26 7.84 -4.56
C LEU A 51 12.73 8.21 -4.74
N ARG A 52 13.05 9.52 -4.92
CA ARG A 52 14.43 10.00 -5.06
C ARG A 52 15.21 10.03 -3.76
N THR A 53 14.52 10.20 -2.64
CA THR A 53 15.12 10.31 -1.30
C THR A 53 14.95 9.04 -0.47
N PHE A 54 14.57 7.92 -1.12
CA PHE A 54 14.38 6.66 -0.41
C PHE A 54 15.66 6.23 0.32
N ASP A 55 15.55 6.10 1.63
CA ASP A 55 16.64 5.60 2.48
C ASP A 55 16.43 4.11 2.78
N PRO A 56 17.29 3.22 2.26
CA PRO A 56 17.21 1.80 2.54
C PRO A 56 17.78 1.41 3.91
N SER A 57 18.36 2.32 4.66
CA SER A 57 19.06 2.00 5.92
C SER A 57 18.18 1.31 6.98
N PRO A 58 16.86 1.58 7.09
CA PRO A 58 15.98 0.89 8.02
C PRO A 58 15.66 -0.56 7.62
N LEU A 59 15.92 -0.96 6.37
CA LEU A 59 15.66 -2.32 5.91
C LEU A 59 16.66 -3.29 6.51
N GLU A 60 16.28 -4.56 6.61
CA GLU A 60 17.22 -5.63 6.92
C GLU A 60 18.40 -5.67 5.92
N PRO A 61 19.62 -6.00 6.35
CA PRO A 61 20.81 -5.98 5.48
C PRO A 61 20.63 -6.80 4.19
N ALA A 62 19.95 -7.94 4.25
CA ALA A 62 19.68 -8.78 3.08
C ALA A 62 18.77 -8.08 2.05
N LEU A 63 17.82 -7.26 2.52
CA LEU A 63 16.89 -6.51 1.67
C LEU A 63 17.53 -5.25 1.07
N ARG A 64 18.47 -4.62 1.78
CA ARG A 64 19.19 -3.43 1.25
C ARG A 64 19.90 -3.73 -0.07
N ALA A 65 20.47 -4.92 -0.19
CA ALA A 65 21.18 -5.36 -1.39
C ALA A 65 20.23 -5.58 -2.59
N THR A 66 18.92 -5.69 -2.36
CA THR A 66 17.92 -5.89 -3.41
C THR A 66 17.33 -4.59 -3.95
N VAL A 67 17.64 -3.46 -3.36
CA VAL A 67 17.16 -2.14 -3.81
C VAL A 67 17.77 -1.81 -5.16
N ILE A 68 16.92 -1.64 -6.17
CA ILE A 68 17.34 -1.37 -7.54
C ILE A 68 17.26 0.13 -7.82
N PRO A 69 18.34 0.78 -8.25
CA PRO A 69 18.36 2.22 -8.54
C PRO A 69 17.72 2.52 -9.91
N THR A 70 16.42 2.27 -10.05
CA THR A 70 15.67 2.48 -11.31
C THR A 70 14.71 3.66 -11.24
N THR A 71 15.00 4.64 -10.39
CA THR A 71 14.16 5.80 -10.09
C THR A 71 13.65 6.52 -11.34
N ASP A 72 14.52 6.86 -12.27
CA ASP A 72 14.13 7.60 -13.48
C ASP A 72 13.24 6.76 -14.40
N ALA A 73 13.48 5.46 -14.51
CA ALA A 73 12.63 4.57 -15.30
C ALA A 73 11.23 4.40 -14.70
N ILE A 74 11.11 4.42 -13.37
CA ILE A 74 9.82 4.38 -12.68
C ILE A 74 9.08 5.69 -12.88
N LEU A 75 9.76 6.82 -12.71
CA LEU A 75 9.15 8.15 -12.88
C LEU A 75 8.68 8.39 -14.32
N ALA A 76 9.41 7.88 -15.30
CA ALA A 76 9.02 7.97 -16.72
C ALA A 76 7.72 7.21 -17.04
N GLN A 77 7.36 6.22 -16.23
CA GLN A 77 6.14 5.42 -16.39
C GLN A 77 5.01 5.87 -15.46
N ARG A 78 5.23 6.95 -14.67
CA ARG A 78 4.21 7.47 -13.77
C ARG A 78 3.00 7.98 -14.56
N ASP A 79 1.79 7.63 -14.05
CA ASP A 79 0.54 8.13 -14.64
C ASP A 79 0.50 9.66 -14.59
N PRO A 80 0.21 10.35 -15.71
CA PRO A 80 0.09 11.80 -15.74
C PRO A 80 -0.95 12.37 -14.76
N LEU A 81 -1.99 11.60 -14.40
CA LEU A 81 -2.99 11.99 -13.41
C LEU A 81 -2.40 12.23 -12.02
N LEU A 82 -1.24 11.66 -11.72
CA LEU A 82 -0.53 11.88 -10.46
C LEU A 82 0.35 13.14 -10.49
N ALA A 83 0.53 13.74 -11.67
CA ALA A 83 1.28 14.99 -11.78
C ALA A 83 0.46 16.14 -11.20
N GLY A 84 1.02 16.86 -10.23
CA GLY A 84 0.37 18.02 -9.64
C GLY A 84 -0.67 17.71 -8.56
N VAL A 85 -0.74 16.47 -8.07
CA VAL A 85 -1.54 16.17 -6.87
C VAL A 85 -0.93 16.92 -5.68
N VAL A 86 -1.68 17.86 -5.12
CA VAL A 86 -1.30 18.62 -3.93
C VAL A 86 -2.31 18.30 -2.83
N LEU A 87 -1.83 17.75 -1.73
CA LEU A 87 -2.65 17.45 -0.56
C LEU A 87 -2.39 18.49 0.53
N THR A 88 -3.39 19.37 0.75
CA THR A 88 -3.38 20.20 1.96
C THR A 88 -3.74 19.36 3.18
N PRO A 89 -3.40 19.79 4.41
CA PRO A 89 -3.79 19.07 5.62
C PRO A 89 -5.31 18.83 5.72
N GLU A 90 -6.12 19.80 5.28
CA GLU A 90 -7.58 19.73 5.29
C GLU A 90 -8.06 18.65 4.31
N LEU A 91 -7.52 18.64 3.08
CA LEU A 91 -7.87 17.63 2.07
C LEU A 91 -7.42 16.23 2.51
N LEU A 92 -6.24 16.12 3.11
CA LEU A 92 -5.76 14.84 3.65
C LEU A 92 -6.70 14.31 4.75
N ASN A 93 -7.15 15.17 5.67
CA ASN A 93 -8.11 14.77 6.69
C ASN A 93 -9.45 14.34 6.09
N ALA A 94 -9.98 15.12 5.13
CA ALA A 94 -11.21 14.75 4.44
C ALA A 94 -11.11 13.41 3.68
N LEU A 95 -9.95 13.13 3.07
CA LEU A 95 -9.70 11.83 2.44
C LEU A 95 -9.62 10.70 3.47
N MET A 96 -9.00 10.93 4.62
CA MET A 96 -8.97 9.94 5.71
C MET A 96 -10.39 9.62 6.20
N ASP A 97 -11.21 10.64 6.42
CA ASP A 97 -12.61 10.47 6.83
C ASP A 97 -13.40 9.70 5.77
N TYR A 98 -13.22 10.06 4.50
CA TYR A 98 -13.85 9.34 3.39
C TYR A 98 -13.42 7.86 3.36
N MET A 99 -12.12 7.55 3.48
CA MET A 99 -11.65 6.16 3.52
C MET A 99 -12.24 5.39 4.69
N GLY A 100 -12.43 6.03 5.84
CA GLY A 100 -13.12 5.45 7.01
C GLY A 100 -14.56 5.05 6.68
N THR A 101 -15.29 5.82 5.84
CA THR A 101 -16.67 5.46 5.44
C THR A 101 -16.76 4.20 4.56
N LEU A 102 -15.64 3.77 3.97
CA LEU A 102 -15.56 2.55 3.17
C LEU A 102 -15.32 1.28 4.04
N THR A 103 -15.25 1.45 5.35
CA THR A 103 -15.02 0.37 6.30
C THR A 103 -16.35 -0.18 6.80
N ASP A 104 -16.55 -1.49 6.61
CA ASP A 104 -17.68 -2.22 7.15
C ASP A 104 -17.45 -2.46 8.66
N ASP A 105 -18.42 -2.09 9.50
CA ASP A 105 -18.31 -2.30 10.95
C ASP A 105 -18.12 -3.77 11.31
N ALA A 106 -18.71 -4.70 10.55
CA ALA A 106 -18.51 -6.12 10.74
C ALA A 106 -17.06 -6.57 10.44
N ALA A 107 -16.31 -5.81 9.67
CA ALA A 107 -14.90 -6.11 9.39
C ALA A 107 -13.95 -5.70 10.54
N ARG A 108 -14.41 -4.89 11.49
CA ARG A 108 -13.63 -4.48 12.67
C ARG A 108 -13.47 -5.60 13.71
N ASP A 109 -14.40 -6.54 13.72
CA ASP A 109 -14.32 -7.73 14.59
C ASP A 109 -14.64 -9.00 13.80
N LEU A 110 -13.59 -9.70 13.41
CA LEU A 110 -13.67 -10.98 12.69
C LEU A 110 -13.60 -12.20 13.61
N THR A 111 -13.64 -12.03 14.91
CA THR A 111 -13.52 -13.16 15.88
C THR A 111 -14.54 -14.26 15.65
N ARG A 112 -15.74 -13.91 15.19
CA ARG A 112 -16.81 -14.87 14.86
C ARG A 112 -16.50 -15.71 13.61
N LEU A 113 -15.63 -15.21 12.73
CA LEU A 113 -15.26 -15.90 11.48
C LEU A 113 -14.00 -16.75 11.65
N VAL A 114 -13.25 -16.55 12.73
CA VAL A 114 -12.03 -17.32 12.99
C VAL A 114 -12.42 -18.68 13.59
N PRO A 115 -12.16 -19.79 12.89
CA PRO A 115 -12.50 -21.12 13.40
C PRO A 115 -11.64 -21.44 14.64
N PRO A 116 -12.13 -22.23 15.60
CA PRO A 116 -11.35 -22.60 16.78
C PRO A 116 -10.11 -23.41 16.45
N ARG A 117 -10.11 -24.08 15.31
CA ARG A 117 -9.00 -24.86 14.75
C ARG A 117 -9.18 -25.07 13.25
N VAL A 118 -8.07 -25.26 12.55
CA VAL A 118 -8.05 -25.60 11.12
C VAL A 118 -7.64 -27.06 10.91
N PRO A 119 -8.05 -27.73 9.81
CA PRO A 119 -7.70 -29.13 9.52
C PRO A 119 -6.20 -29.42 9.51
N SER A 120 -5.38 -28.45 9.08
CA SER A 120 -3.93 -28.52 9.07
C SER A 120 -3.28 -28.55 10.46
N ARG A 121 -4.05 -28.27 11.53
CA ARG A 121 -3.57 -28.12 12.91
C ARG A 121 -2.55 -26.97 13.11
N LEU A 122 -2.40 -26.09 12.12
CA LEU A 122 -1.59 -24.87 12.28
C LEU A 122 -2.24 -23.95 13.31
N PRO A 123 -1.42 -23.13 14.01
CA PRO A 123 -1.96 -22.10 14.88
C PRO A 123 -2.92 -21.20 14.12
N VAL A 124 -4.03 -20.85 14.73
CA VAL A 124 -4.97 -19.86 14.21
C VAL A 124 -4.70 -18.56 14.96
N ASP A 125 -4.31 -17.52 14.21
CA ASP A 125 -4.14 -16.19 14.78
C ASP A 125 -5.48 -15.69 15.29
N ARG A 126 -5.55 -15.45 16.59
CA ARG A 126 -6.70 -14.80 17.20
C ARG A 126 -6.37 -13.33 17.35
N PRO A 127 -7.26 -12.43 16.88
CA PRO A 127 -7.07 -11.01 17.13
C PRO A 127 -6.94 -10.79 18.66
N PRO A 128 -6.11 -9.84 19.09
CA PRO A 128 -6.02 -9.48 20.50
C PRO A 128 -7.40 -9.06 21.00
N ARG A 129 -7.73 -9.54 22.20
CA ARG A 129 -9.00 -9.18 22.89
C ARG A 129 -8.95 -7.73 23.35
#